data_f218f612cebdabeb8a1e70091b0c830c
#
_entry.id   f218f612cebdabeb8a1e70091b0c830c
#
_cell.length_a   1.000
_cell.length_b   1.000
_cell.length_c   1.000
_cell.angle_alpha   90.00
_cell.angle_beta   90.00
_cell.angle_gamma   90.00
#
_symmetry.space_group_name_H-M   'P 1'
#
loop_
_entity.id
_entity.type
_entity.pdbx_description
1 polymer ?
#
loop_
_entity_poly.entity_id
_entity_poly.type
_entity_poly.pdbx_seq_one_letter_code
_entity_poly.pdbx_strand_id
1 'polypeptide(L)'
;MKKLIIIIVALFFTSILGFTQTFSREGIGSVDLPSGFESRNGGNNYQNFEDRNLNVNVKISVHPSTASFDNIYSSDKGTWKVDDSNTTKATYDSKLREYVFTNYSSGISIITMCFIGYKENKYCVQISQPAKDASKNSSLTERILKSYTYYK
;
A
#
# COMPACT_ATOMS: atom_id res chain seq x y z
N MET A 1 -16.03 -21.72 -36.37
CA MET A 1 -14.77 -21.83 -35.57
C MET A 1 -14.21 -20.49 -35.05
N LYS A 2 -14.21 -19.41 -35.85
CA LYS A 2 -13.69 -18.09 -35.38
C LYS A 2 -14.43 -17.47 -34.17
N LYS A 3 -15.73 -17.69 -34.01
CA LYS A 3 -16.53 -17.16 -32.88
C LYS A 3 -16.25 -17.88 -31.55
N LEU A 4 -15.85 -19.14 -31.57
CA LEU A 4 -15.54 -19.92 -30.36
C LEU A 4 -14.21 -19.48 -29.72
N ILE A 5 -13.23 -19.08 -30.54
CA ILE A 5 -11.92 -18.61 -30.08
C ILE A 5 -12.06 -17.25 -29.35
N ILE A 6 -12.94 -16.36 -29.82
CA ILE A 6 -13.17 -15.06 -29.21
C ILE A 6 -13.81 -15.21 -27.81
N ILE A 7 -14.70 -16.17 -27.61
CA ILE A 7 -15.33 -16.42 -26.30
C ILE A 7 -14.33 -17.02 -25.33
N ILE A 8 -13.42 -17.88 -25.76
CA ILE A 8 -12.37 -18.44 -24.88
C ILE A 8 -11.37 -17.38 -24.48
N VAL A 9 -10.97 -16.47 -25.37
CA VAL A 9 -10.08 -15.37 -25.05
C VAL A 9 -10.75 -14.38 -24.08
N ALA A 10 -12.03 -14.08 -24.26
CA ALA A 10 -12.78 -13.22 -23.32
C ALA A 10 -12.91 -13.86 -21.92
N LEU A 11 -13.09 -15.17 -21.83
CA LEU A 11 -13.13 -15.90 -20.55
C LEU A 11 -11.77 -15.94 -19.86
N PHE A 12 -10.67 -15.98 -20.59
CA PHE A 12 -9.33 -15.92 -20.01
C PHE A 12 -9.00 -14.51 -19.49
N PHE A 13 -9.51 -13.44 -20.09
CA PHE A 13 -9.30 -12.08 -19.59
C PHE A 13 -10.19 -11.75 -18.38
N THR A 14 -11.34 -12.36 -18.21
CA THR A 14 -12.20 -12.16 -17.03
C THR A 14 -11.72 -12.89 -15.79
N SER A 15 -10.89 -13.93 -15.93
CA SER A 15 -10.32 -14.67 -14.79
C SER A 15 -9.12 -13.95 -14.11
N ILE A 16 -8.61 -12.85 -14.70
CA ILE A 16 -7.50 -12.04 -14.13
C ILE A 16 -8.05 -10.91 -13.25
N LEU A 17 -9.34 -10.59 -13.32
CA LEU A 17 -10.00 -9.69 -12.37
C LEU A 17 -10.34 -10.48 -11.10
N GLY A 18 -9.32 -10.84 -10.34
CA GLY A 18 -9.52 -11.42 -9.01
C GLY A 18 -10.46 -10.51 -8.20
N PHE A 19 -11.44 -11.13 -7.55
CA PHE A 19 -12.37 -10.41 -6.69
C PHE A 19 -11.58 -9.50 -5.75
N THR A 20 -11.86 -8.20 -5.80
CA THR A 20 -11.32 -7.23 -4.86
C THR A 20 -12.33 -7.06 -3.74
N GLN A 21 -11.83 -7.00 -2.53
CA GLN A 21 -12.61 -6.71 -1.34
C GLN A 21 -12.18 -5.34 -0.82
N THR A 22 -13.15 -4.44 -0.58
CA THR A 22 -12.87 -3.15 0.05
C THR A 22 -12.81 -3.31 1.56
N PHE A 23 -11.70 -2.95 2.15
CA PHE A 23 -11.51 -2.86 3.59
C PHE A 23 -11.53 -1.41 4.01
N SER A 24 -12.39 -1.07 4.98
CA SER A 24 -12.54 0.29 5.49
C SER A 24 -12.28 0.34 6.99
N ARG A 25 -11.62 1.39 7.44
CA ARG A 25 -11.47 1.72 8.85
C ARG A 25 -11.88 3.17 9.07
N GLU A 26 -12.87 3.37 9.92
CA GLU A 26 -13.35 4.70 10.27
C GLU A 26 -12.21 5.58 10.79
N GLY A 27 -12.16 6.84 10.33
CA GLY A 27 -11.11 7.80 10.67
C GLY A 27 -9.75 7.57 10.00
N ILE A 28 -9.56 6.46 9.27
CA ILE A 28 -8.28 6.14 8.60
C ILE A 28 -8.42 6.14 7.09
N GLY A 29 -9.46 5.49 6.57
CA GLY A 29 -9.68 5.38 5.13
C GLY A 29 -10.05 3.97 4.70
N SER A 30 -9.99 3.72 3.38
CA SER A 30 -10.27 2.41 2.81
C SER A 30 -9.28 2.04 1.71
N VAL A 31 -9.14 0.74 1.46
CA VAL A 31 -8.25 0.18 0.45
C VAL A 31 -8.90 -1.06 -0.17
N ASP A 32 -8.72 -1.24 -1.48
CA ASP A 32 -9.18 -2.44 -2.19
C ASP A 32 -8.05 -3.46 -2.25
N LEU A 33 -8.31 -4.64 -1.71
CA LEU A 33 -7.36 -5.73 -1.68
C LEU A 33 -7.93 -6.95 -2.42
N PRO A 34 -7.09 -7.73 -3.13
CA PRO A 34 -7.52 -8.99 -3.73
C PRO A 34 -8.03 -9.98 -2.70
N SER A 35 -8.76 -10.99 -3.18
CA SER A 35 -9.09 -12.17 -2.37
C SER A 35 -7.79 -12.82 -1.86
N GLY A 36 -7.77 -13.22 -0.60
CA GLY A 36 -6.57 -13.77 0.06
C GLY A 36 -6.01 -12.86 1.14
N PHE A 37 -6.31 -11.56 1.10
CA PHE A 37 -5.99 -10.66 2.21
C PHE A 37 -6.97 -10.83 3.37
N GLU A 38 -6.44 -10.87 4.56
CA GLU A 38 -7.19 -10.93 5.81
C GLU A 38 -6.83 -9.75 6.71
N SER A 39 -7.82 -9.22 7.42
CA SER A 39 -7.58 -8.22 8.45
C SER A 39 -6.77 -8.84 9.59
N ARG A 40 -5.78 -8.10 10.05
CA ARG A 40 -4.89 -8.45 11.15
C ARG A 40 -5.00 -7.43 12.29
N ASN A 41 -3.99 -7.37 13.12
CA ASN A 41 -3.93 -6.45 14.24
C ASN A 41 -4.11 -5.01 13.78
N GLY A 42 -4.93 -4.27 14.50
CA GLY A 42 -5.16 -2.86 14.31
C GLY A 42 -5.09 -2.10 15.64
N GLY A 43 -4.98 -0.79 15.55
CA GLY A 43 -5.02 0.13 16.68
C GLY A 43 -5.94 1.31 16.39
N ASN A 44 -5.93 2.32 17.25
CA ASN A 44 -6.80 3.49 17.08
C ASN A 44 -6.50 4.26 15.79
N ASN A 45 -5.26 4.21 15.31
CA ASN A 45 -4.76 5.00 14.19
C ASN A 45 -4.17 4.17 13.03
N TYR A 46 -4.35 2.86 13.04
CA TYR A 46 -3.91 1.99 11.96
C TYR A 46 -4.70 0.70 11.86
N GLN A 47 -4.64 0.05 10.69
CA GLN A 47 -5.12 -1.30 10.42
C GLN A 47 -4.15 -2.02 9.51
N ASN A 48 -3.84 -3.28 9.83
CA ASN A 48 -3.02 -4.16 9.03
C ASN A 48 -3.85 -5.21 8.32
N PHE A 49 -3.39 -5.60 7.11
CA PHE A 49 -3.93 -6.69 6.30
C PHE A 49 -2.76 -7.54 5.80
N GLU A 50 -2.96 -8.83 5.67
CA GLU A 50 -1.93 -9.77 5.24
C GLU A 50 -2.48 -10.76 4.23
N ASP A 51 -1.74 -11.01 3.16
CA ASP A 51 -1.86 -12.20 2.32
C ASP A 51 -0.63 -13.08 2.57
N ARG A 52 -0.85 -14.22 3.26
CA ARG A 52 0.24 -15.14 3.61
C ARG A 52 0.80 -15.90 2.42
N ASN A 53 -0.01 -16.14 1.39
CA ASN A 53 0.43 -16.87 0.20
C ASN A 53 1.38 -16.00 -0.64
N LEU A 54 1.09 -14.70 -0.73
CA LEU A 54 1.94 -13.74 -1.40
C LEU A 54 3.05 -13.18 -0.51
N ASN A 55 2.95 -13.40 0.82
CA ASN A 55 3.82 -12.78 1.82
C ASN A 55 3.84 -11.25 1.69
N VAL A 56 2.65 -10.67 1.51
CA VAL A 56 2.45 -9.23 1.37
C VAL A 56 1.63 -8.72 2.55
N ASN A 57 2.12 -7.65 3.18
CA ASN A 57 1.39 -6.93 4.21
C ASN A 57 1.02 -5.54 3.72
N VAL A 58 -0.19 -5.11 4.03
CA VAL A 58 -0.69 -3.76 3.77
C VAL A 58 -1.08 -3.13 5.10
N LYS A 59 -0.65 -1.90 5.33
CA LYS A 59 -1.03 -1.11 6.50
C LYS A 59 -1.63 0.20 6.04
N ILE A 60 -2.80 0.55 6.55
CA ILE A 60 -3.34 1.90 6.43
C ILE A 60 -3.26 2.58 7.79
N SER A 61 -2.92 3.87 7.81
CA SER A 61 -2.71 4.61 9.07
C SER A 61 -3.04 6.08 8.94
N VAL A 62 -3.33 6.70 10.09
CA VAL A 62 -3.46 8.16 10.22
C VAL A 62 -2.51 8.65 11.31
N HIS A 63 -1.82 9.74 11.03
CA HIS A 63 -0.89 10.41 11.94
C HIS A 63 -1.35 11.85 12.14
N PRO A 64 -1.17 12.43 13.34
CA PRO A 64 -1.59 13.79 13.64
C PRO A 64 -0.87 14.82 12.76
N SER A 65 -1.47 15.99 12.60
CA SER A 65 -0.91 17.11 11.84
C SER A 65 0.50 17.51 12.30
N THR A 66 0.81 17.31 13.57
CA THR A 66 2.13 17.59 14.17
C THR A 66 3.20 16.58 13.81
N ALA A 67 2.82 15.39 13.29
CA ALA A 67 3.80 14.41 12.84
C ALA A 67 4.47 14.89 11.55
N SER A 68 5.80 14.92 11.51
CA SER A 68 6.54 15.14 10.26
C SER A 68 6.54 13.86 9.39
N PHE A 69 6.72 14.01 8.08
CA PHE A 69 6.88 12.84 7.22
C PHE A 69 8.12 12.01 7.60
N ASP A 70 9.19 12.66 8.04
CA ASP A 70 10.40 11.97 8.52
C ASP A 70 10.09 11.14 9.77
N ASN A 71 9.28 11.65 10.69
CA ASN A 71 8.87 10.91 11.88
C ASN A 71 7.99 9.71 11.53
N ILE A 72 7.06 9.85 10.58
CA ILE A 72 6.24 8.74 10.09
C ILE A 72 7.13 7.67 9.47
N TYR A 73 8.06 8.09 8.64
CA TYR A 73 9.02 7.24 8.00
C TYR A 73 9.90 6.49 9.01
N SER A 74 10.37 7.16 10.06
CA SER A 74 11.20 6.56 11.10
C SER A 74 10.39 5.65 12.03
N SER A 75 9.18 6.04 12.43
CA SER A 75 8.34 5.29 13.36
C SER A 75 7.86 3.96 12.78
N ASP A 76 7.58 3.92 11.50
CA ASP A 76 7.14 2.70 10.81
C ASP A 76 8.26 1.66 10.67
N LYS A 77 9.50 2.05 10.91
CA LYS A 77 10.68 1.20 10.76
C LYS A 77 11.27 0.68 12.06
N GLY A 78 10.78 1.15 13.19
CA GLY A 78 11.38 0.82 14.48
C GLY A 78 12.84 1.28 14.55
N THR A 79 13.76 0.35 14.83
CA THR A 79 15.20 0.63 14.95
C THR A 79 15.94 0.72 13.61
N TRP A 80 15.24 0.71 12.49
CA TRP A 80 15.89 0.78 11.19
C TRP A 80 16.54 2.15 11.00
N LYS A 81 17.85 2.16 11.03
CA LYS A 81 18.61 3.30 10.52
C LYS A 81 18.36 3.34 9.01
N VAL A 82 17.92 4.48 8.52
CA VAL A 82 17.85 4.75 7.09
C VAL A 82 19.29 4.68 6.57
N ASP A 83 19.61 3.59 5.91
CA ASP A 83 20.77 3.55 5.06
C ASP A 83 20.39 4.30 3.78
N ASP A 84 20.94 5.49 3.58
CA ASP A 84 20.65 6.34 2.42
C ASP A 84 20.88 5.61 1.09
N SER A 85 21.72 4.56 1.08
CA SER A 85 21.94 3.70 -0.08
C SER A 85 20.75 2.78 -0.42
N ASN A 86 19.87 2.49 0.56
CA ASN A 86 18.74 1.55 0.43
C ASN A 86 17.36 2.22 0.41
N THR A 87 17.31 3.55 0.43
CA THR A 87 16.06 4.30 0.41
C THR A 87 15.98 5.12 -0.85
N THR A 88 14.91 4.93 -1.63
CA THR A 88 14.62 5.87 -2.70
C THR A 88 14.32 7.23 -2.09
N LYS A 89 14.87 8.28 -2.67
CA LYS A 89 14.60 9.65 -2.24
C LYS A 89 13.10 9.89 -2.25
N ALA A 90 12.56 10.32 -1.12
CA ALA A 90 11.16 10.65 -1.03
C ALA A 90 10.82 11.79 -1.99
N THR A 91 9.71 11.63 -2.73
CA THR A 91 9.20 12.65 -3.63
C THR A 91 7.93 13.25 -3.04
N TYR A 92 7.82 14.57 -3.10
CA TYR A 92 6.64 15.29 -2.67
C TYR A 92 5.98 15.98 -3.86
N ASP A 93 4.72 15.64 -4.12
CA ASP A 93 3.88 16.36 -5.08
C ASP A 93 3.00 17.38 -4.34
N SER A 94 3.31 18.65 -4.49
CA SER A 94 2.60 19.74 -3.82
C SER A 94 1.16 19.93 -4.31
N LYS A 95 0.83 19.51 -5.54
CA LYS A 95 -0.52 19.60 -6.09
C LYS A 95 -1.43 18.50 -5.54
N LEU A 96 -0.89 17.29 -5.43
CA LEU A 96 -1.59 16.14 -4.88
C LEU A 96 -1.48 16.08 -3.35
N ARG A 97 -0.58 16.87 -2.74
CA ARG A 97 -0.23 16.82 -1.31
C ARG A 97 0.17 15.40 -0.90
N GLU A 98 0.93 14.76 -1.77
CA GLU A 98 1.32 13.35 -1.69
C GLU A 98 2.82 13.23 -1.43
N TYR A 99 3.19 12.27 -0.58
CA TYR A 99 4.57 11.92 -0.26
C TYR A 99 4.78 10.43 -0.48
N VAL A 100 5.68 10.07 -1.40
CA VAL A 100 5.97 8.67 -1.74
C VAL A 100 7.43 8.35 -1.48
N PHE A 101 7.68 7.24 -0.82
CA PHE A 101 9.04 6.71 -0.63
C PHE A 101 9.05 5.18 -0.59
N THR A 102 10.17 4.60 -1.02
CA THR A 102 10.42 3.17 -0.95
C THR A 102 11.67 2.91 -0.14
N ASN A 103 11.63 1.90 0.69
CA ASN A 103 12.73 1.46 1.52
C ASN A 103 13.02 -0.02 1.34
N TYR A 104 14.30 -0.39 1.35
CA TYR A 104 14.77 -1.77 1.30
C TYR A 104 15.62 -2.04 2.51
N SER A 105 15.25 -3.02 3.32
CA SER A 105 16.02 -3.41 4.50
C SER A 105 15.84 -4.88 4.80
N SER A 106 16.92 -5.57 5.11
CA SER A 106 16.91 -6.98 5.53
C SER A 106 16.10 -7.90 4.62
N GLY A 107 16.18 -7.68 3.30
CA GLY A 107 15.45 -8.47 2.31
C GLY A 107 13.95 -8.10 2.17
N ILE A 108 13.49 -7.02 2.81
CA ILE A 108 12.12 -6.51 2.71
C ILE A 108 12.11 -5.22 1.89
N SER A 109 11.15 -5.11 0.98
CA SER A 109 10.79 -3.88 0.28
C SER A 109 9.55 -3.28 0.95
N ILE A 110 9.60 -2.00 1.29
CA ILE A 110 8.48 -1.27 1.87
C ILE A 110 8.25 -0.01 1.05
N ILE A 111 7.07 0.09 0.44
CA ILE A 111 6.62 1.32 -0.21
C ILE A 111 5.56 2.00 0.64
N THR A 112 5.70 3.28 0.85
CA THR A 112 4.75 4.10 1.61
C THR A 112 4.31 5.29 0.79
N MET A 113 3.01 5.52 0.76
CA MET A 113 2.37 6.67 0.15
C MET A 113 1.55 7.38 1.23
N CYS A 114 1.82 8.65 1.45
CA CYS A 114 1.17 9.47 2.46
C CYS A 114 0.57 10.73 1.85
N PHE A 115 -0.58 11.12 2.36
CA PHE A 115 -1.35 12.28 1.92
C PHE A 115 -1.66 13.20 3.09
N ILE A 116 -1.74 14.50 2.85
CA ILE A 116 -2.25 15.45 3.83
C ILE A 116 -3.76 15.63 3.58
N GLY A 117 -4.56 15.21 4.54
CA GLY A 117 -6.01 15.23 4.45
C GLY A 117 -6.68 16.05 5.54
N TYR A 118 -7.84 15.60 6.00
CA TYR A 118 -8.68 16.30 6.97
C TYR A 118 -7.91 16.74 8.21
N LYS A 119 -8.06 18.01 8.61
CA LYS A 119 -7.36 18.66 9.73
C LYS A 119 -5.83 18.55 9.63
N GLU A 120 -5.28 18.57 8.42
CA GLU A 120 -3.85 18.46 8.17
C GLU A 120 -3.22 17.14 8.68
N ASN A 121 -4.02 16.15 9.02
CA ASN A 121 -3.52 14.82 9.37
C ASN A 121 -2.88 14.14 8.16
N LYS A 122 -1.90 13.28 8.41
CA LYS A 122 -1.23 12.48 7.39
C LYS A 122 -1.86 11.10 7.34
N TYR A 123 -2.43 10.76 6.19
CA TYR A 123 -3.05 9.47 5.91
C TYR A 123 -2.12 8.66 5.03
N CYS A 124 -1.76 7.47 5.46
CA CYS A 124 -0.74 6.68 4.78
C CYS A 124 -1.24 5.28 4.45
N VAL A 125 -0.83 4.78 3.29
CA VAL A 125 -0.88 3.37 2.92
C VAL A 125 0.54 2.86 2.73
N GLN A 126 0.85 1.72 3.33
CA GLN A 126 2.17 1.11 3.30
C GLN A 126 2.05 -0.34 2.86
N ILE A 127 2.92 -0.78 1.97
CA ILE A 127 2.99 -2.16 1.51
C ILE A 127 4.38 -2.69 1.78
N SER A 128 4.46 -3.81 2.51
CA SER A 128 5.72 -4.52 2.77
C SER A 128 5.68 -5.93 2.20
N GLN A 129 6.79 -6.35 1.59
CA GLN A 129 6.94 -7.64 0.93
C GLN A 129 8.42 -8.04 0.82
N PRO A 130 8.76 -9.31 0.56
CA PRO A 130 10.12 -9.68 0.26
C PRO A 130 10.67 -8.88 -0.94
N ALA A 131 11.87 -8.33 -0.81
CA ALA A 131 12.47 -7.50 -1.86
C ALA A 131 12.64 -8.25 -3.19
N LYS A 132 12.90 -9.56 -3.13
CA LYS A 132 13.00 -10.44 -4.31
C LYS A 132 11.69 -10.55 -5.11
N ASP A 133 10.54 -10.36 -4.44
CA ASP A 133 9.21 -10.46 -5.05
C ASP A 133 8.64 -9.10 -5.45
N ALA A 134 9.30 -7.99 -5.09
CA ALA A 134 8.81 -6.63 -5.33
C ALA A 134 8.53 -6.34 -6.82
N SER A 135 9.43 -6.78 -7.70
CA SER A 135 9.25 -6.62 -9.15
C SER A 135 8.07 -7.45 -9.68
N LYS A 136 7.93 -8.69 -9.21
CA LYS A 136 6.81 -9.59 -9.58
C LYS A 136 5.47 -9.01 -9.14
N ASN A 137 5.43 -8.39 -7.97
CA ASN A 137 4.21 -7.85 -7.37
C ASN A 137 3.98 -6.37 -7.71
N SER A 138 4.74 -5.77 -8.63
CA SER A 138 4.66 -4.33 -8.92
C SER A 138 3.26 -3.87 -9.32
N SER A 139 2.59 -4.62 -10.22
CA SER A 139 1.20 -4.34 -10.64
C SER A 139 0.21 -4.42 -9.48
N LEU A 140 0.36 -5.39 -8.59
CA LEU A 140 -0.46 -5.55 -7.40
C LEU A 140 -0.25 -4.36 -6.46
N THR A 141 1.00 -4.02 -6.18
CA THR A 141 1.40 -2.90 -5.33
C THR A 141 0.81 -1.59 -5.84
N GLU A 142 0.99 -1.29 -7.13
CA GLU A 142 0.45 -0.08 -7.76
C GLU A 142 -1.07 0.01 -7.66
N ARG A 143 -1.78 -1.10 -7.90
CA ARG A 143 -3.23 -1.16 -7.80
C ARG A 143 -3.71 -0.91 -6.37
N ILE A 144 -3.07 -1.50 -5.37
CA ILE A 144 -3.39 -1.29 -3.96
C ILE A 144 -3.18 0.17 -3.58
N LEU A 145 -2.03 0.75 -3.92
CA LEU A 145 -1.72 2.16 -3.62
C LEU A 145 -2.75 3.11 -4.25
N LYS A 146 -3.11 2.89 -5.51
CA LYS A 146 -4.11 3.71 -6.22
C LYS A 146 -5.53 3.57 -5.68
N SER A 147 -5.87 2.45 -5.04
CA SER A 147 -7.19 2.21 -4.47
C SER A 147 -7.40 2.89 -3.12
N TYR A 148 -6.31 3.34 -2.48
CA TYR A 148 -6.41 3.93 -1.15
C TYR A 148 -7.19 5.25 -1.18
N THR A 149 -8.23 5.33 -0.36
CA THR A 149 -9.01 6.54 -0.15
C THR A 149 -8.92 6.97 1.32
N TYR A 150 -8.86 8.27 1.54
CA TYR A 150 -8.69 8.86 2.85
C TYR A 150 -9.59 10.09 3.01
N TYR A 151 -9.69 10.62 4.22
CA TYR A 151 -10.48 11.83 4.50
C TYR A 151 -9.70 13.09 4.07
N LYS A 152 -10.23 13.77 3.05
CA LYS A 152 -9.67 15.02 2.49
C LYS A 152 -10.06 16.23 3.30
#